data_f3bfea139ca07e2a377a87d9d492db7c
#
_entry.id   f3bfea139ca07e2a377a87d9d492db7c
#
_cell.length_a   1.000
_cell.length_b   1.000
_cell.length_c   1.000
_cell.angle_alpha   90.00
_cell.angle_beta   90.00
_cell.angle_gamma   90.00
#
_symmetry.space_group_name_H-M   'P 1'
#
loop_
_entity.id
_entity.type
_entity.pdbx_description
1 polymer ?
#
loop_
_entity_poly.entity_id
_entity_poly.type
_entity_poly.pdbx_seq_one_letter_code
_entity_poly.pdbx_strand_id
1 'polypeptide(L)'
;WYLQSNFMDIKMSISSDEVNFLVYRYLQESGFSHSAFTFGIESHISQSNINGALVPPAALISIIQKGLQYVEAEVSINEDGTLFDGRPIESLSLIDAVMPDVVQTRQQAYRDKLAQQQAAAAPPAATSLQGSAKNGESTTNGEENGAHTLANNHADMMEVDGDVEIPQNKAMVLRGHESEVFICAWNPVSDLLASGSGDSTARIWNLSENSSSGSTQLVLRHCIREGGQDVPSNKDVTSLDWNSEGTLLATGSYDGFARIWTKDGNLASTLGQHKGPIFALKWNKKGNFILSAGVDKTTIIWDAHTGEAKQQFPFHSAPALDVDWQSNNTFASCSTDMCIHVCKLGQDRPIKTFQGHTNEVNAIKWDPTGNLLASCSDDMTLKIWSMKQDTCVHDLQAHSKEIYTIKWSPTGPGTNNPNANLMLASASFDSTVRLWDVDRGICIHTLTKHQEPVYSVAFSPDGRYLASGSFDKCVHIWNTQTGSLVHSYRGTGGIFEVCWNATGDKVGASASDGSCLGVQQ
;
A
#
# COMPACT_ATOMS: atom_id res chain seq x y z
N TRP A 1 0.22 50.56 -5.18
CA TRP A 1 -0.77 51.01 -4.18
C TRP A 1 -2.20 51.10 -4.75
N TYR A 2 -2.41 51.27 -6.05
CA TYR A 2 -3.74 51.41 -6.63
C TYR A 2 -4.39 50.11 -7.08
N LEU A 3 -3.66 49.00 -7.16
CA LEU A 3 -4.22 47.66 -7.47
C LEU A 3 -4.53 46.79 -6.23
N GLN A 4 -4.11 47.23 -5.04
CA GLN A 4 -4.44 46.55 -3.78
C GLN A 4 -5.79 46.95 -3.17
N SER A 5 -6.48 47.96 -3.70
CA SER A 5 -7.71 48.46 -3.08
C SER A 5 -9.01 48.06 -3.75
N ASN A 6 -9.00 47.25 -4.83
CA ASN A 6 -10.21 46.82 -5.53
C ASN A 6 -10.37 45.31 -5.75
N PHE A 7 -9.47 44.45 -5.23
CA PHE A 7 -9.85 43.09 -4.98
C PHE A 7 -10.65 43.08 -3.68
N MET A 8 -11.98 43.15 -3.81
CA MET A 8 -12.87 42.70 -2.74
C MET A 8 -12.26 41.44 -2.15
N ASP A 9 -12.14 41.39 -0.83
CA ASP A 9 -11.95 40.17 -0.03
C ASP A 9 -13.07 39.16 -0.36
N ILE A 10 -13.00 38.57 -1.54
CA ILE A 10 -13.67 37.32 -1.79
C ILE A 10 -12.80 36.32 -1.03
N LYS A 11 -13.15 36.11 0.25
CA LYS A 11 -12.72 34.93 0.98
C LYS A 11 -13.16 33.73 0.16
N MET A 12 -12.31 33.29 -0.74
CA MET A 12 -12.45 31.95 -1.35
C MET A 12 -12.17 30.98 -0.23
N SER A 13 -13.23 30.51 0.42
CA SER A 13 -13.12 29.44 1.40
C SER A 13 -12.95 28.15 0.64
N ILE A 14 -11.72 27.70 0.48
CA ILE A 14 -11.39 26.36 -0.01
C ILE A 14 -11.72 25.42 1.15
N SER A 15 -12.67 24.50 0.94
CA SER A 15 -12.99 23.48 1.94
C SER A 15 -12.02 22.32 1.85
N SER A 16 -11.74 21.70 2.98
CA SER A 16 -10.94 20.47 3.02
C SER A 16 -11.55 19.36 2.17
N ASP A 17 -12.88 19.27 2.12
CA ASP A 17 -13.60 18.27 1.35
C ASP A 17 -13.35 18.42 -0.15
N GLU A 18 -13.33 19.66 -0.68
CA GLU A 18 -13.03 19.92 -2.09
C GLU A 18 -11.59 19.54 -2.44
N VAL A 19 -10.64 19.89 -1.59
CA VAL A 19 -9.22 19.52 -1.79
C VAL A 19 -9.06 18.01 -1.73
N ASN A 20 -9.62 17.37 -0.72
CA ASN A 20 -9.56 15.92 -0.55
C ASN A 20 -10.19 15.19 -1.75
N PHE A 21 -11.35 15.69 -2.24
CA PHE A 21 -11.98 15.10 -3.41
C PHE A 21 -11.10 15.21 -4.67
N LEU A 22 -10.47 16.35 -4.91
CA LEU A 22 -9.58 16.54 -6.05
C LEU A 22 -8.33 15.66 -5.98
N VAL A 23 -7.74 15.51 -4.79
CA VAL A 23 -6.61 14.60 -4.56
C VAL A 23 -7.02 13.15 -4.77
N TYR A 24 -8.16 12.74 -4.22
CA TYR A 24 -8.72 11.40 -4.42
C TYR A 24 -8.90 11.06 -5.91
N ARG A 25 -9.52 11.98 -6.66
CA ARG A 25 -9.72 11.83 -8.11
C ARG A 25 -8.38 11.76 -8.86
N TYR A 26 -7.42 12.59 -8.51
CA TYR A 26 -6.08 12.54 -9.09
C TYR A 26 -5.40 11.19 -8.87
N LEU A 27 -5.47 10.65 -7.66
CA LEU A 27 -4.92 9.33 -7.34
C LEU A 27 -5.59 8.23 -8.18
N GLN A 28 -6.92 8.27 -8.33
CA GLN A 28 -7.66 7.32 -9.17
C GLN A 28 -7.26 7.43 -10.65
N GLU A 29 -7.27 8.64 -11.20
CA GLU A 29 -6.99 8.90 -12.61
C GLU A 29 -5.53 8.66 -13.00
N SER A 30 -4.62 8.76 -12.03
CA SER A 30 -3.19 8.47 -12.19
C SER A 30 -2.83 7.00 -11.97
N GLY A 31 -3.81 6.14 -11.66
CA GLY A 31 -3.58 4.71 -11.44
C GLY A 31 -3.08 4.34 -10.04
N PHE A 32 -3.10 5.28 -9.07
CA PHE A 32 -2.76 5.01 -7.67
C PHE A 32 -3.95 4.48 -6.89
N SER A 33 -4.59 3.41 -7.38
CA SER A 33 -5.89 2.97 -6.87
C SER A 33 -5.86 2.55 -5.40
N HIS A 34 -4.78 1.92 -4.95
CA HIS A 34 -4.64 1.58 -3.52
C HIS A 34 -4.53 2.85 -2.66
N SER A 35 -3.70 3.80 -3.07
CA SER A 35 -3.57 5.09 -2.37
C SER A 35 -4.87 5.89 -2.44
N ALA A 36 -5.59 5.85 -3.56
CA ALA A 36 -6.91 6.46 -3.70
C ALA A 36 -7.92 5.83 -2.74
N PHE A 37 -7.91 4.50 -2.63
CA PHE A 37 -8.78 3.76 -1.73
C PHE A 37 -8.53 4.17 -0.27
N THR A 38 -7.29 4.08 0.20
CA THR A 38 -6.91 4.45 1.57
C THR A 38 -7.22 5.92 1.85
N PHE A 39 -6.81 6.81 0.96
CA PHE A 39 -7.06 8.25 1.08
C PHE A 39 -8.57 8.58 1.08
N GLY A 40 -9.36 7.91 0.24
CA GLY A 40 -10.81 8.09 0.18
C GLY A 40 -11.52 7.74 1.48
N ILE A 41 -11.00 6.76 2.21
CA ILE A 41 -11.49 6.37 3.53
C ILE A 41 -11.09 7.40 4.58
N GLU A 42 -9.81 7.71 4.67
CA GLU A 42 -9.25 8.63 5.67
C GLU A 42 -9.83 10.04 5.53
N SER A 43 -10.05 10.49 4.31
CA SER A 43 -10.64 11.80 4.01
C SER A 43 -12.18 11.83 4.00
N HIS A 44 -12.82 10.70 4.30
CA HIS A 44 -14.29 10.57 4.34
C HIS A 44 -15.01 11.02 3.06
N ILE A 45 -14.43 10.75 1.89
CA ILE A 45 -14.98 11.18 0.58
C ILE A 45 -16.43 10.76 0.38
N SER A 46 -16.82 9.57 0.85
CA SER A 46 -18.20 9.07 0.77
C SER A 46 -19.23 9.89 1.55
N GLN A 47 -18.78 10.71 2.51
CA GLN A 47 -19.62 11.61 3.31
C GLN A 47 -19.62 13.05 2.76
N SER A 48 -18.77 13.35 1.78
CA SER A 48 -18.73 14.66 1.15
C SER A 48 -19.99 14.89 0.29
N ASN A 49 -20.49 16.11 0.27
CA ASN A 49 -21.63 16.50 -0.58
C ASN A 49 -21.24 16.80 -2.03
N ILE A 50 -20.02 16.41 -2.46
CA ILE A 50 -19.52 16.72 -3.78
C ILE A 50 -20.08 15.72 -4.80
N ASN A 51 -20.79 16.24 -5.80
CA ASN A 51 -21.22 15.41 -6.93
C ASN A 51 -20.05 15.18 -7.89
N GLY A 52 -19.39 14.04 -7.74
CA GLY A 52 -18.23 13.67 -8.54
C GLY A 52 -18.48 13.57 -10.05
N ALA A 53 -19.71 13.33 -10.47
CA ALA A 53 -20.07 13.29 -11.89
C ALA A 53 -19.99 14.67 -12.58
N LEU A 54 -20.04 15.75 -11.81
CA LEU A 54 -19.93 17.12 -12.33
C LEU A 54 -18.48 17.62 -12.35
N VAL A 55 -17.55 16.91 -11.75
CA VAL A 55 -16.13 17.29 -11.72
C VAL A 55 -15.43 16.67 -12.93
N PRO A 56 -14.86 17.50 -13.84
CA PRO A 56 -14.23 16.99 -15.05
C PRO A 56 -12.96 16.18 -14.74
N PRO A 57 -12.54 15.27 -15.64
CA PRO A 57 -11.26 14.58 -15.52
C PRO A 57 -10.08 15.56 -15.42
N ALA A 58 -9.03 15.17 -14.74
CA ALA A 58 -7.81 15.96 -14.52
C ALA A 58 -8.06 17.35 -13.87
N ALA A 59 -9.13 17.48 -13.08
CA ALA A 59 -9.50 18.76 -12.48
C ALA A 59 -8.39 19.34 -11.58
N LEU A 60 -7.74 18.51 -10.76
CA LEU A 60 -6.61 18.95 -9.92
C LEU A 60 -5.46 19.49 -10.78
N ILE A 61 -5.07 18.78 -11.81
CA ILE A 61 -3.99 19.19 -12.73
C ILE A 61 -4.36 20.51 -13.43
N SER A 62 -5.62 20.66 -13.84
CA SER A 62 -6.11 21.90 -14.48
C SER A 62 -6.03 23.10 -13.53
N ILE A 63 -6.35 22.92 -12.26
CA ILE A 63 -6.26 23.97 -11.23
C ILE A 63 -4.79 24.32 -10.97
N ILE A 64 -3.93 23.32 -10.83
CA ILE A 64 -2.49 23.52 -10.63
C ILE A 64 -1.87 24.25 -11.81
N GLN A 65 -2.20 23.87 -13.06
CA GLN A 65 -1.73 24.56 -14.27
C GLN A 65 -2.15 26.04 -14.32
N LYS A 66 -3.40 26.32 -13.96
CA LYS A 66 -3.90 27.71 -13.88
C LYS A 66 -3.21 28.49 -12.76
N GLY A 67 -2.97 27.86 -11.63
CA GLY A 67 -2.19 28.43 -10.52
C GLY A 67 -0.78 28.78 -10.96
N LEU A 68 -0.10 27.88 -11.68
CA LEU A 68 1.24 28.12 -12.22
C LEU A 68 1.24 29.27 -13.23
N GLN A 69 0.28 29.30 -14.16
CA GLN A 69 0.11 30.41 -15.10
C GLN A 69 -0.13 31.74 -14.40
N TYR A 70 -0.87 31.73 -13.29
CA TYR A 70 -1.08 32.92 -12.48
C TYR A 70 0.23 33.42 -11.87
N VAL A 71 1.02 32.53 -11.26
CA VAL A 71 2.34 32.89 -10.68
C VAL A 71 3.30 33.36 -11.76
N GLU A 72 3.33 32.72 -12.92
CA GLU A 72 4.12 33.16 -14.08
C GLU A 72 3.70 34.56 -14.55
N ALA A 73 2.40 34.84 -14.60
CA ALA A 73 1.88 36.16 -14.96
C ALA A 73 2.25 37.21 -13.89
N GLU A 74 2.11 36.88 -12.60
CA GLU A 74 2.46 37.77 -11.49
C GLU A 74 3.95 38.14 -11.49
N VAL A 75 4.82 37.18 -11.79
CA VAL A 75 6.27 37.42 -11.94
C VAL A 75 6.59 38.24 -13.18
N SER A 76 5.71 38.23 -14.19
CA SER A 76 5.89 38.89 -15.49
C SER A 76 5.31 40.31 -15.59
N ILE A 77 4.65 40.82 -14.54
CA ILE A 77 4.04 42.16 -14.53
C ILE A 77 4.93 43.12 -13.76
N ASN A 78 5.18 44.28 -14.37
CA ASN A 78 5.90 45.40 -13.72
C ASN A 78 5.03 46.06 -12.63
N GLU A 79 5.66 46.86 -11.75
CA GLU A 79 4.95 47.62 -10.72
C GLU A 79 3.94 48.64 -11.29
N ASP A 80 4.10 49.05 -12.56
CA ASP A 80 3.18 49.92 -13.28
C ASP A 80 2.04 49.18 -14.01
N GLY A 81 1.97 47.84 -13.87
CA GLY A 81 0.95 47.00 -14.46
C GLY A 81 1.18 46.64 -15.94
N THR A 82 2.33 46.98 -16.51
CA THR A 82 2.70 46.62 -17.86
C THR A 82 3.36 45.25 -17.91
N LEU A 83 3.08 44.45 -19.00
CA LEU A 83 3.75 43.19 -19.21
C LEU A 83 5.23 43.41 -19.57
N PHE A 84 6.09 42.59 -19.00
CA PHE A 84 7.47 42.49 -19.39
C PHE A 84 7.61 42.07 -20.85
N ASP A 85 8.16 42.88 -21.68
CA ASP A 85 8.71 42.67 -23.05
C ASP A 85 8.12 41.56 -23.94
N GLY A 86 6.92 41.04 -23.62
CA GLY A 86 6.16 40.12 -24.47
C GLY A 86 6.80 38.75 -24.75
N ARG A 87 7.91 38.42 -24.14
CA ARG A 87 8.55 37.11 -24.24
C ARG A 87 8.22 36.25 -23.03
N PRO A 88 7.80 34.98 -23.25
CA PRO A 88 7.60 34.08 -22.14
C PRO A 88 8.93 33.88 -21.38
N ILE A 89 8.89 34.09 -20.08
CA ILE A 89 9.96 33.70 -19.16
C ILE A 89 10.11 32.18 -19.27
N GLU A 90 11.33 31.66 -19.11
CA GLU A 90 11.54 30.23 -18.95
C GLU A 90 10.53 29.68 -17.94
N SER A 91 9.74 28.68 -18.34
CA SER A 91 8.63 28.13 -17.56
C SER A 91 9.10 27.78 -16.14
N LEU A 92 8.39 28.29 -15.14
CA LEU A 92 8.59 27.92 -13.74
C LEU A 92 8.24 26.45 -13.53
N SER A 93 9.04 25.72 -12.78
CA SER A 93 8.60 24.43 -12.27
C SER A 93 7.53 24.63 -11.19
N LEU A 94 6.69 23.63 -10.97
CA LEU A 94 5.68 23.68 -9.89
C LEU A 94 6.30 23.89 -8.51
N ILE A 95 7.49 23.34 -8.28
CA ILE A 95 8.21 23.49 -7.02
C ILE A 95 8.74 24.91 -6.86
N ASP A 96 9.34 25.46 -7.92
CA ASP A 96 9.85 26.82 -7.90
C ASP A 96 8.74 27.85 -7.66
N ALA A 97 7.55 27.63 -8.22
CA ALA A 97 6.41 28.54 -8.09
C ALA A 97 5.87 28.68 -6.65
N VAL A 98 6.10 27.69 -5.80
CA VAL A 98 5.67 27.71 -4.39
C VAL A 98 6.78 28.06 -3.42
N MET A 99 8.00 28.33 -3.92
CA MET A 99 9.15 28.73 -3.10
C MET A 99 9.35 30.25 -3.16
N PRO A 100 9.02 30.99 -2.09
CA PRO A 100 9.07 32.46 -2.09
C PRO A 100 10.45 33.04 -2.47
N ASP A 101 11.50 32.41 -1.99
CA ASP A 101 12.89 32.87 -2.24
C ASP A 101 13.27 32.70 -3.72
N VAL A 102 12.80 31.65 -4.38
CA VAL A 102 13.05 31.39 -5.82
C VAL A 102 12.29 32.40 -6.68
N VAL A 103 11.03 32.66 -6.34
CA VAL A 103 10.19 33.66 -7.02
C VAL A 103 10.80 35.05 -6.89
N GLN A 104 11.19 35.46 -5.68
CA GLN A 104 11.85 36.75 -5.44
C GLN A 104 13.20 36.89 -6.16
N THR A 105 14.01 35.83 -6.15
CA THR A 105 15.30 35.81 -6.85
C THR A 105 15.13 35.98 -8.35
N ARG A 106 14.14 35.31 -8.95
CA ARG A 106 13.82 35.47 -10.38
C ARG A 106 13.30 36.86 -10.70
N GLN A 107 12.41 37.42 -9.88
CA GLN A 107 11.94 38.79 -10.03
C GLN A 107 13.11 39.79 -9.99
N GLN A 108 14.05 39.62 -9.07
CA GLN A 108 15.22 40.49 -8.95
C GLN A 108 16.17 40.36 -10.15
N ALA A 109 16.49 39.14 -10.56
CA ALA A 109 17.33 38.88 -11.74
C ALA A 109 16.72 39.45 -13.03
N TYR A 110 15.41 39.49 -13.12
CA TYR A 110 14.69 40.07 -14.25
C TYR A 110 14.76 41.61 -14.23
N ARG A 111 14.59 42.24 -13.06
CA ARG A 111 14.80 43.70 -12.85
C ARG A 111 16.21 44.14 -13.21
N ASP A 112 17.21 43.36 -12.80
CA ASP A 112 18.62 43.65 -13.09
C ASP A 112 18.93 43.53 -14.59
N LYS A 113 18.33 42.53 -15.27
CA LYS A 113 18.48 42.36 -16.72
C LYS A 113 17.83 43.49 -17.51
N LEU A 114 16.70 44.01 -17.04
CA LEU A 114 16.01 45.14 -17.66
C LEU A 114 16.81 46.43 -17.46
N ALA A 115 17.35 46.68 -16.26
CA ALA A 115 18.20 47.82 -15.97
C ALA A 115 19.47 47.84 -16.84
N GLN A 116 20.07 46.66 -17.09
CA GLN A 116 21.20 46.51 -18.01
C GLN A 116 20.83 46.79 -19.46
N GLN A 117 19.66 46.39 -19.92
CA GLN A 117 19.18 46.67 -21.28
C GLN A 117 18.85 48.14 -21.48
N GLN A 118 18.26 48.80 -20.49
CA GLN A 118 18.00 50.23 -20.52
C GLN A 118 19.30 51.07 -20.46
N ALA A 119 20.30 50.61 -19.69
CA ALA A 119 21.62 51.22 -19.66
C ALA A 119 22.41 51.09 -20.98
N ALA A 120 22.18 49.96 -21.71
CA ALA A 120 22.80 49.75 -23.03
C ALA A 120 22.10 50.49 -24.18
N ALA A 121 20.87 50.95 -23.96
CA ALA A 121 20.10 51.72 -24.96
C ALA A 121 20.27 53.25 -24.85
N ALA A 122 21.03 53.77 -23.86
CA ALA A 122 21.33 55.19 -23.74
C ALA A 122 22.41 55.61 -24.76
N PRO A 123 22.23 56.72 -25.54
CA PRO A 123 23.21 57.16 -26.54
C PRO A 123 24.49 57.64 -25.85
N PRO A 124 25.69 57.44 -26.45
CA PRO A 124 26.95 57.81 -25.85
C PRO A 124 27.11 59.31 -25.80
N ALA A 125 27.22 59.89 -24.59
CA ALA A 125 27.68 61.24 -24.43
C ALA A 125 29.20 61.27 -24.68
N ALA A 126 29.58 62.03 -25.71
CA ALA A 126 30.96 62.30 -26.04
C ALA A 126 31.65 63.10 -24.95
N THR A 127 32.87 62.75 -24.56
CA THR A 127 34.06 63.65 -24.43
C THR A 127 35.24 62.87 -23.89
N SER A 128 36.24 62.85 -24.69
CA SER A 128 37.62 63.28 -24.68
C SER A 128 38.62 62.61 -23.73
N LEU A 129 39.53 61.90 -24.38
CA LEU A 129 41.00 61.92 -24.43
C LEU A 129 41.81 62.18 -23.16
N GLN A 130 42.59 61.22 -22.80
CA GLN A 130 44.06 61.21 -22.57
C GLN A 130 44.33 60.00 -21.63
N GLY A 131 45.19 59.11 -21.90
CA GLY A 131 46.44 59.00 -22.57
C GLY A 131 47.36 58.10 -21.77
N SER A 132 48.11 57.26 -22.45
CA SER A 132 49.31 56.56 -22.02
C SER A 132 49.12 55.18 -21.38
N ALA A 133 49.30 54.16 -22.11
CA ALA A 133 50.48 53.41 -22.57
C ALA A 133 51.20 52.64 -21.42
N LYS A 134 51.32 51.41 -21.46
CA LYS A 134 52.22 50.48 -22.11
C LYS A 134 52.16 49.06 -21.52
N ASN A 135 52.12 48.14 -22.44
CA ASN A 135 52.95 46.94 -22.54
C ASN A 135 52.96 45.94 -21.38
N GLY A 136 52.86 44.70 -21.59
CA GLY A 136 53.19 43.82 -22.71
C GLY A 136 52.89 42.39 -22.31
N GLU A 137 52.61 41.67 -23.32
CA GLU A 137 53.14 40.32 -23.69
C GLU A 137 53.29 39.31 -22.58
N SER A 138 52.82 38.14 -22.70
CA SER A 138 52.74 37.16 -23.80
C SER A 138 53.02 35.77 -23.22
N THR A 139 52.33 34.80 -23.79
CA THR A 139 52.73 33.45 -24.11
C THR A 139 52.67 32.35 -23.03
N THR A 140 51.85 31.43 -23.38
CA THR A 140 52.00 30.03 -23.86
C THR A 140 52.23 28.93 -22.85
N ASN A 141 51.36 27.93 -23.07
CA ASN A 141 51.58 26.50 -23.14
C ASN A 141 52.26 25.76 -21.99
N GLY A 142 51.65 24.64 -21.69
CA GLY A 142 52.39 23.47 -21.26
C GLY A 142 51.55 22.42 -20.56
N GLU A 143 51.32 21.44 -21.29
CA GLU A 143 50.81 20.12 -20.99
C GLU A 143 51.48 19.41 -19.82
N GLU A 144 50.76 18.41 -19.36
CA GLU A 144 51.13 17.03 -19.03
C GLU A 144 51.20 16.60 -17.56
N ASN A 145 50.36 15.59 -17.32
CA ASN A 145 50.60 14.32 -16.69
C ASN A 145 51.13 14.20 -15.24
N GLY A 146 50.38 13.50 -14.48
CA GLY A 146 50.83 12.84 -13.27
C GLY A 146 49.77 11.93 -12.64
N ALA A 147 49.67 10.74 -13.15
CA ALA A 147 48.91 9.65 -12.54
C ALA A 147 49.52 9.26 -11.19
N HIS A 148 48.69 9.06 -10.19
CA HIS A 148 48.97 8.12 -9.12
C HIS A 148 47.73 7.30 -8.81
N THR A 149 47.75 6.08 -9.33
CA THR A 149 46.98 4.93 -8.89
C THR A 149 47.28 4.60 -7.45
N LEU A 150 46.25 4.47 -6.66
CA LEU A 150 46.24 3.56 -5.53
C LEU A 150 44.99 2.69 -5.66
N ALA A 151 45.23 1.49 -6.11
CA ALA A 151 44.33 0.38 -6.09
C ALA A 151 44.04 -0.01 -4.65
N ASN A 152 42.74 0.02 -4.28
CA ASN A 152 42.27 -0.86 -3.25
C ASN A 152 41.26 -1.82 -3.88
N ASN A 153 41.75 -2.99 -4.12
CA ASN A 153 40.98 -4.19 -4.41
C ASN A 153 40.09 -4.49 -3.19
N HIS A 154 38.81 -4.15 -3.30
CA HIS A 154 37.76 -4.99 -2.74
C HIS A 154 37.05 -5.60 -3.95
N ALA A 155 37.43 -6.83 -4.22
CA ALA A 155 36.64 -7.72 -5.05
C ALA A 155 35.32 -7.98 -4.27
N ASP A 156 34.29 -7.18 -4.56
CA ASP A 156 32.94 -7.65 -4.43
C ASP A 156 32.81 -8.81 -5.42
N MET A 157 32.81 -10.00 -4.86
CA MET A 157 32.33 -11.18 -5.55
C MET A 157 30.90 -10.88 -5.95
N MET A 158 30.70 -10.55 -7.22
CA MET A 158 29.42 -10.73 -7.87
C MET A 158 29.12 -12.23 -7.77
N GLU A 159 28.34 -12.61 -6.76
CA GLU A 159 27.63 -13.88 -6.81
C GLU A 159 26.80 -13.87 -8.09
N VAL A 160 27.02 -14.85 -8.90
CA VAL A 160 26.31 -15.10 -10.15
C VAL A 160 24.87 -15.46 -9.76
N ASP A 161 23.96 -14.49 -9.82
CA ASP A 161 22.53 -14.56 -9.45
C ASP A 161 21.72 -15.45 -10.43
N GLY A 162 22.36 -16.31 -11.21
CA GLY A 162 21.74 -17.09 -12.27
C GLY A 162 20.86 -18.25 -11.81
N ASP A 163 21.08 -18.77 -10.59
CA ASP A 163 20.36 -19.95 -10.07
C ASP A 163 19.18 -19.58 -9.13
N VAL A 164 19.03 -18.31 -8.77
CA VAL A 164 18.03 -17.82 -7.81
C VAL A 164 16.75 -17.35 -8.51
N GLU A 165 16.84 -16.91 -9.76
CA GLU A 165 15.69 -16.39 -10.50
C GLU A 165 14.83 -17.52 -11.08
N ILE A 166 13.53 -17.51 -10.70
CA ILE A 166 12.55 -18.46 -11.26
C ILE A 166 12.25 -18.03 -12.70
N PRO A 167 12.47 -18.92 -13.70
CA PRO A 167 12.14 -18.61 -15.08
C PRO A 167 10.65 -18.31 -15.28
N GLN A 168 10.32 -17.39 -16.18
CA GLN A 168 8.96 -16.98 -16.48
C GLN A 168 8.04 -18.15 -16.89
N ASN A 169 8.59 -19.20 -17.47
CA ASN A 169 7.83 -20.38 -17.89
C ASN A 169 7.42 -21.31 -16.72
N LYS A 170 7.96 -21.11 -15.52
CA LYS A 170 7.54 -21.80 -14.29
C LYS A 170 6.50 -21.05 -13.50
N ALA A 171 6.13 -19.85 -13.95
CA ALA A 171 5.06 -19.09 -13.37
C ALA A 171 3.83 -19.13 -14.28
N MET A 172 2.69 -19.47 -13.71
CA MET A 172 1.41 -19.35 -14.38
C MET A 172 0.81 -18.00 -14.10
N VAL A 173 0.67 -17.17 -15.14
CA VAL A 173 0.05 -15.84 -15.04
C VAL A 173 -1.43 -15.98 -15.33
N LEU A 174 -2.26 -15.71 -14.33
CA LEU A 174 -3.71 -15.82 -14.39
C LEU A 174 -4.28 -14.44 -14.73
N ARG A 175 -4.86 -14.33 -15.93
CA ARG A 175 -5.42 -13.08 -16.43
C ARG A 175 -6.93 -13.18 -16.55
N GLY A 176 -7.63 -12.11 -16.25
CA GLY A 176 -9.09 -12.05 -16.33
C GLY A 176 -9.69 -10.94 -15.47
N HIS A 177 -9.06 -10.56 -14.37
CA HIS A 177 -9.44 -9.37 -13.63
C HIS A 177 -9.16 -8.10 -14.45
N GLU A 178 -10.07 -7.14 -14.35
CA GLU A 178 -10.02 -5.86 -15.09
C GLU A 178 -9.48 -4.71 -14.23
N SER A 179 -9.15 -4.98 -12.97
CA SER A 179 -8.57 -4.04 -12.02
C SER A 179 -7.58 -4.75 -11.10
N GLU A 180 -6.96 -4.01 -10.21
CA GLU A 180 -5.99 -4.57 -9.26
C GLU A 180 -6.58 -5.73 -8.47
N VAL A 181 -5.73 -6.70 -8.17
CA VAL A 181 -6.07 -7.85 -7.33
C VAL A 181 -5.48 -7.61 -5.95
N PHE A 182 -6.34 -7.34 -4.98
CA PHE A 182 -5.91 -6.95 -3.63
C PHE A 182 -5.50 -8.14 -2.76
N ILE A 183 -6.13 -9.28 -2.97
CA ILE A 183 -5.99 -10.44 -2.10
C ILE A 183 -6.08 -11.73 -2.89
N CYS A 184 -5.34 -12.73 -2.45
CA CYS A 184 -5.47 -14.10 -2.92
C CYS A 184 -5.29 -15.10 -1.76
N ALA A 185 -5.91 -16.26 -1.86
CA ALA A 185 -5.77 -17.32 -0.89
C ALA A 185 -5.96 -18.69 -1.55
N TRP A 186 -5.08 -19.63 -1.21
CA TRP A 186 -5.22 -21.00 -1.62
C TRP A 186 -6.28 -21.75 -0.80
N ASN A 187 -7.02 -22.59 -1.46
CA ASN A 187 -7.90 -23.56 -0.81
C ASN A 187 -7.04 -24.51 0.05
N PRO A 188 -7.43 -24.79 1.31
CA PRO A 188 -6.61 -25.57 2.23
C PRO A 188 -6.49 -27.06 1.88
N VAL A 189 -7.33 -27.58 0.97
CA VAL A 189 -7.40 -29.02 0.65
C VAL A 189 -7.26 -29.33 -0.85
N SER A 190 -7.20 -28.32 -1.71
CA SER A 190 -7.12 -28.49 -3.17
C SER A 190 -6.32 -27.37 -3.82
N ASP A 191 -5.89 -27.57 -5.08
CA ASP A 191 -5.14 -26.56 -5.85
C ASP A 191 -6.04 -25.51 -6.50
N LEU A 192 -6.98 -24.97 -5.74
CA LEU A 192 -7.82 -23.84 -6.11
C LEU A 192 -7.27 -22.57 -5.47
N LEU A 193 -6.99 -21.55 -6.28
CA LEU A 193 -6.59 -20.21 -5.82
C LEU A 193 -7.78 -19.27 -5.95
N ALA A 194 -8.16 -18.60 -4.86
CA ALA A 194 -9.15 -17.53 -4.89
C ALA A 194 -8.46 -16.17 -4.96
N SER A 195 -9.05 -15.24 -5.69
CA SER A 195 -8.57 -13.85 -5.81
C SER A 195 -9.73 -12.86 -5.70
N GLY A 196 -9.46 -11.68 -5.12
CA GLY A 196 -10.42 -10.59 -4.98
C GLY A 196 -9.88 -9.29 -5.56
N SER A 197 -10.72 -8.58 -6.33
CA SER A 197 -10.28 -7.45 -7.14
C SER A 197 -11.18 -6.21 -7.01
N GLY A 198 -10.60 -5.07 -7.35
CA GLY A 198 -11.29 -3.80 -7.56
C GLY A 198 -12.30 -3.81 -8.72
N ASP A 199 -12.33 -4.85 -9.56
CA ASP A 199 -13.33 -5.02 -10.60
C ASP A 199 -14.69 -5.53 -10.08
N SER A 200 -14.88 -5.58 -8.76
CA SER A 200 -16.09 -6.06 -8.07
C SER A 200 -16.32 -7.57 -8.23
N THR A 201 -15.28 -8.32 -8.55
CA THR A 201 -15.34 -9.79 -8.66
C THR A 201 -14.33 -10.46 -7.76
N ALA A 202 -14.68 -11.65 -7.28
CA ALA A 202 -13.71 -12.66 -6.88
C ALA A 202 -13.63 -13.71 -7.96
N ARG A 203 -12.53 -14.44 -8.04
CA ARG A 203 -12.33 -15.53 -9.00
C ARG A 203 -11.74 -16.74 -8.30
N ILE A 204 -12.13 -17.91 -8.74
CA ILE A 204 -11.55 -19.19 -8.32
C ILE A 204 -10.86 -19.79 -9.52
N TRP A 205 -9.55 -20.02 -9.40
CA TRP A 205 -8.67 -20.54 -10.44
C TRP A 205 -8.27 -21.97 -10.10
N ASN A 206 -8.41 -22.89 -11.05
CA ASN A 206 -7.97 -24.26 -10.88
C ASN A 206 -6.54 -24.42 -11.45
N LEU A 207 -5.58 -24.66 -10.57
CA LEU A 207 -4.16 -24.82 -10.89
C LEU A 207 -3.66 -26.27 -10.74
N SER A 208 -4.56 -27.26 -10.76
CA SER A 208 -4.17 -28.66 -10.73
C SER A 208 -3.44 -29.07 -12.02
N GLU A 209 -2.42 -29.93 -11.91
CA GLU A 209 -1.56 -30.36 -13.03
C GLU A 209 -2.31 -31.08 -14.18
N ASN A 210 -3.53 -31.55 -13.93
CA ASN A 210 -4.35 -32.29 -14.88
C ASN A 210 -5.22 -31.42 -15.81
N SER A 211 -5.13 -30.09 -15.69
CA SER A 211 -5.86 -29.16 -16.57
C SER A 211 -5.08 -28.91 -17.86
N SER A 212 -5.19 -29.84 -18.82
CA SER A 212 -4.58 -29.77 -20.15
C SER A 212 -5.18 -28.68 -21.08
N SER A 213 -6.09 -27.87 -20.59
CA SER A 213 -6.72 -26.77 -21.33
C SER A 213 -6.84 -25.55 -20.45
N GLY A 214 -5.82 -24.70 -20.41
CA GLY A 214 -5.86 -23.38 -19.78
C GLY A 214 -6.52 -23.33 -18.40
N SER A 215 -6.07 -22.48 -17.50
CA SER A 215 -6.68 -22.33 -16.17
C SER A 215 -8.18 -22.03 -16.29
N THR A 216 -9.02 -22.99 -15.90
CA THR A 216 -10.46 -22.73 -15.77
C THR A 216 -10.70 -21.80 -14.61
N GLN A 217 -11.43 -20.71 -14.85
CA GLN A 217 -11.78 -19.74 -13.81
C GLN A 217 -13.28 -19.69 -13.58
N LEU A 218 -13.67 -19.55 -12.32
CA LEU A 218 -15.03 -19.22 -11.91
C LEU A 218 -15.07 -17.77 -11.49
N VAL A 219 -16.01 -17.00 -12.03
CA VAL A 219 -16.18 -15.58 -11.72
C VAL A 219 -17.31 -15.41 -10.71
N LEU A 220 -16.98 -14.86 -9.53
CA LEU A 220 -17.92 -14.59 -8.44
C LEU A 220 -18.23 -13.09 -8.42
N ARG A 221 -19.44 -12.72 -8.85
CA ARG A 221 -19.79 -11.31 -9.07
C ARG A 221 -20.48 -10.72 -7.85
N HIS A 222 -19.91 -9.64 -7.34
CA HIS A 222 -20.53 -8.75 -6.35
C HIS A 222 -21.38 -7.66 -7.01
N CYS A 223 -21.20 -7.44 -8.32
CA CYS A 223 -21.94 -6.43 -9.09
C CYS A 223 -23.26 -6.99 -9.65
N ILE A 224 -24.24 -6.10 -9.85
CA ILE A 224 -25.48 -6.41 -10.58
C ILE A 224 -25.19 -6.23 -12.07
N ARG A 225 -25.66 -7.16 -12.92
CA ARG A 225 -25.65 -6.99 -14.36
C ARG A 225 -26.98 -6.43 -14.84
N GLU A 226 -26.94 -5.29 -15.51
CA GLU A 226 -28.06 -4.78 -16.29
C GLU A 226 -27.74 -4.85 -17.78
N GLY A 227 -28.63 -5.48 -18.57
CA GLY A 227 -28.44 -5.60 -20.02
C GLY A 227 -27.21 -6.41 -20.46
N GLY A 228 -26.67 -7.28 -19.60
CA GLY A 228 -25.49 -8.10 -19.90
C GLY A 228 -24.14 -7.40 -19.67
N GLN A 229 -24.15 -6.14 -19.29
CA GLN A 229 -22.95 -5.37 -18.89
C GLN A 229 -22.89 -5.20 -17.37
N ASP A 230 -21.68 -5.23 -16.82
CA ASP A 230 -21.47 -4.93 -15.41
C ASP A 230 -21.70 -3.43 -15.18
N VAL A 231 -22.59 -3.10 -14.25
CA VAL A 231 -22.79 -1.69 -13.85
C VAL A 231 -21.58 -1.28 -13.03
N PRO A 232 -20.90 -0.17 -13.35
CA PRO A 232 -19.83 0.37 -12.53
C PRO A 232 -20.33 0.57 -11.10
N SER A 233 -19.81 -0.19 -10.16
CA SER A 233 -20.21 -0.11 -8.76
C SER A 233 -18.97 -0.23 -7.89
N ASN A 234 -18.92 0.55 -6.79
CA ASN A 234 -17.87 0.45 -5.78
C ASN A 234 -18.09 -0.80 -4.90
N LYS A 235 -17.97 -1.98 -5.51
CA LYS A 235 -18.13 -3.27 -4.83
C LYS A 235 -16.85 -4.08 -4.85
N ASP A 236 -15.72 -3.41 -4.78
CA ASP A 236 -14.39 -4.00 -4.73
C ASP A 236 -14.35 -5.11 -3.71
N VAL A 237 -13.79 -6.25 -4.10
CA VAL A 237 -13.58 -7.37 -3.19
C VAL A 237 -12.28 -7.16 -2.44
N THR A 238 -12.39 -6.77 -1.17
CA THR A 238 -11.28 -6.33 -0.33
C THR A 238 -10.68 -7.43 0.53
N SER A 239 -11.47 -8.47 0.79
CA SER A 239 -11.05 -9.58 1.66
C SER A 239 -11.70 -10.88 1.22
N LEU A 240 -11.03 -11.99 1.48
CA LEU A 240 -11.57 -13.33 1.26
C LEU A 240 -10.87 -14.35 2.17
N ASP A 241 -11.57 -15.43 2.45
CA ASP A 241 -11.04 -16.51 3.26
C ASP A 241 -11.81 -17.81 2.97
N TRP A 242 -11.09 -18.93 2.87
CA TRP A 242 -11.66 -20.26 2.76
C TRP A 242 -11.99 -20.82 4.13
N ASN A 243 -13.07 -21.60 4.23
CA ASN A 243 -13.29 -22.42 5.42
C ASN A 243 -12.26 -23.56 5.50
N SER A 244 -12.09 -24.14 6.67
CA SER A 244 -11.09 -25.20 6.91
C SER A 244 -11.28 -26.47 6.07
N GLU A 245 -12.51 -26.75 5.63
CA GLU A 245 -12.84 -27.88 4.78
C GLU A 245 -12.60 -27.59 3.30
N GLY A 246 -12.34 -26.34 2.91
CA GLY A 246 -12.17 -25.92 1.53
C GLY A 246 -13.44 -26.00 0.68
N THR A 247 -14.60 -26.10 1.30
CA THR A 247 -15.90 -26.24 0.62
C THR A 247 -16.56 -24.89 0.34
N LEU A 248 -16.27 -23.88 1.16
CA LEU A 248 -16.86 -22.56 1.13
C LEU A 248 -15.81 -21.46 1.14
N LEU A 249 -16.04 -20.44 0.32
CA LEU A 249 -15.26 -19.20 0.28
C LEU A 249 -16.12 -18.03 0.76
N ALA A 250 -15.64 -17.26 1.71
CA ALA A 250 -16.25 -15.99 2.09
C ALA A 250 -15.50 -14.84 1.43
N THR A 251 -16.22 -13.86 0.92
CA THR A 251 -15.69 -12.64 0.31
C THR A 251 -16.31 -11.41 0.97
N GLY A 252 -15.50 -10.41 1.28
CA GLY A 252 -15.94 -9.12 1.82
C GLY A 252 -15.73 -8.01 0.80
N SER A 253 -16.66 -7.05 0.77
CA SER A 253 -16.69 -6.03 -0.27
C SER A 253 -16.76 -4.62 0.30
N TYR A 254 -16.36 -3.67 -0.54
CA TYR A 254 -16.44 -2.24 -0.29
C TYR A 254 -17.88 -1.75 -0.06
N ASP A 255 -18.89 -2.44 -0.59
CA ASP A 255 -20.30 -2.13 -0.39
C ASP A 255 -20.84 -2.48 1.03
N GLY A 256 -20.01 -3.06 1.89
CA GLY A 256 -20.38 -3.49 3.24
C GLY A 256 -21.05 -4.86 3.31
N PHE A 257 -21.17 -5.57 2.21
CA PHE A 257 -21.69 -6.92 2.17
C PHE A 257 -20.55 -7.94 2.13
N ALA A 258 -20.74 -9.03 2.86
CA ALA A 258 -19.98 -10.26 2.68
C ALA A 258 -20.85 -11.29 1.98
N ARG A 259 -20.22 -12.20 1.26
CA ARG A 259 -20.90 -13.29 0.53
C ARG A 259 -20.18 -14.60 0.77
N ILE A 260 -20.97 -15.66 0.83
CA ILE A 260 -20.45 -17.04 0.94
C ILE A 260 -20.73 -17.74 -0.37
N TRP A 261 -19.70 -18.35 -0.92
CA TRP A 261 -19.71 -19.07 -2.20
C TRP A 261 -19.27 -20.51 -1.99
N THR A 262 -19.87 -21.43 -2.73
CA THR A 262 -19.32 -22.78 -2.83
C THR A 262 -18.04 -22.77 -3.67
N LYS A 263 -17.18 -23.77 -3.49
CA LYS A 263 -15.97 -23.95 -4.31
C LYS A 263 -16.27 -24.07 -5.82
N ASP A 264 -17.51 -24.39 -6.17
CA ASP A 264 -17.99 -24.53 -7.55
C ASP A 264 -18.58 -23.23 -8.13
N GLY A 265 -18.51 -22.13 -7.35
CA GLY A 265 -18.87 -20.78 -7.80
C GLY A 265 -20.33 -20.38 -7.57
N ASN A 266 -21.10 -21.16 -6.81
CA ASN A 266 -22.49 -20.83 -6.50
C ASN A 266 -22.60 -19.97 -5.25
N LEU A 267 -23.42 -18.91 -5.29
CA LEU A 267 -23.71 -18.07 -4.14
C LEU A 267 -24.57 -18.86 -3.13
N ALA A 268 -24.05 -19.04 -1.93
CA ALA A 268 -24.72 -19.74 -0.84
C ALA A 268 -25.44 -18.76 0.12
N SER A 269 -24.86 -17.62 0.42
CA SER A 269 -25.44 -16.63 1.34
C SER A 269 -24.89 -15.22 1.10
N THR A 270 -25.68 -14.22 1.47
CA THR A 270 -25.28 -12.81 1.49
C THR A 270 -25.44 -12.27 2.90
N LEU A 271 -24.39 -11.64 3.44
CA LEU A 271 -24.29 -11.14 4.81
C LEU A 271 -24.24 -9.61 4.76
N GLY A 272 -25.31 -8.95 5.13
CA GLY A 272 -25.42 -7.49 5.00
C GLY A 272 -25.88 -6.82 6.28
N GLN A 273 -24.96 -6.17 7.00
CA GLN A 273 -25.24 -5.36 8.18
C GLN A 273 -24.22 -4.24 8.38
N HIS A 274 -23.00 -4.35 7.82
CA HIS A 274 -22.03 -3.27 7.85
C HIS A 274 -22.55 -2.03 7.11
N LYS A 275 -22.21 -0.85 7.63
CA LYS A 275 -22.58 0.46 7.06
C LYS A 275 -21.41 1.09 6.27
N GLY A 276 -20.61 0.28 5.64
CA GLY A 276 -19.47 0.70 4.84
C GLY A 276 -18.52 -0.45 4.54
N PRO A 277 -17.39 -0.17 3.89
CA PRO A 277 -16.43 -1.19 3.47
C PRO A 277 -16.04 -2.19 4.54
N ILE A 278 -15.93 -3.45 4.12
CA ILE A 278 -15.36 -4.52 4.93
C ILE A 278 -13.87 -4.58 4.63
N PHE A 279 -13.02 -4.52 5.66
CA PHE A 279 -11.57 -4.58 5.51
C PHE A 279 -10.97 -5.95 5.81
N ALA A 280 -11.57 -6.69 6.71
CA ALA A 280 -11.09 -8.02 7.07
C ALA A 280 -12.27 -8.99 7.26
N LEU A 281 -12.01 -10.24 6.94
CA LEU A 281 -12.98 -11.31 7.04
C LEU A 281 -12.25 -12.61 7.29
N LYS A 282 -12.69 -13.40 8.28
CA LYS A 282 -12.07 -14.66 8.69
C LYS A 282 -13.11 -15.69 9.11
N TRP A 283 -12.96 -16.93 8.60
CA TRP A 283 -13.64 -18.08 9.15
C TRP A 283 -13.02 -18.50 10.48
N ASN A 284 -13.83 -18.94 11.44
CA ASN A 284 -13.29 -19.64 12.58
C ASN A 284 -12.88 -21.09 12.19
N LYS A 285 -12.05 -21.71 13.01
CA LYS A 285 -11.50 -23.04 12.72
C LYS A 285 -12.59 -24.12 12.55
N LYS A 286 -13.69 -24.01 13.28
CA LYS A 286 -14.83 -24.93 13.19
C LYS A 286 -15.65 -24.75 11.90
N GLY A 287 -15.52 -23.61 11.22
CA GLY A 287 -16.25 -23.31 9.99
C GLY A 287 -17.73 -23.01 10.17
N ASN A 288 -18.17 -22.70 11.40
CA ASN A 288 -19.56 -22.33 11.68
C ASN A 288 -19.79 -20.82 11.81
N PHE A 289 -18.73 -20.04 12.05
CA PHE A 289 -18.80 -18.61 12.14
C PHE A 289 -17.82 -17.90 11.21
N ILE A 290 -18.27 -16.72 10.74
CA ILE A 290 -17.44 -15.75 10.02
C ILE A 290 -17.36 -14.52 10.87
N LEU A 291 -16.17 -13.91 10.94
CA LEU A 291 -15.90 -12.65 11.60
C LEU A 291 -15.54 -11.61 10.54
N SER A 292 -16.19 -10.45 10.59
CA SER A 292 -15.90 -9.32 9.69
C SER A 292 -15.58 -8.06 10.47
N ALA A 293 -14.76 -7.21 9.88
CA ALA A 293 -14.40 -5.88 10.40
C ALA A 293 -14.63 -4.82 9.32
N GLY A 294 -15.19 -3.69 9.70
CA GLY A 294 -15.58 -2.66 8.75
C GLY A 294 -15.17 -1.24 9.15
N VAL A 295 -15.28 -0.35 8.16
CA VAL A 295 -15.07 1.09 8.33
C VAL A 295 -16.07 1.70 9.29
N ASP A 296 -17.24 1.08 9.49
CA ASP A 296 -18.26 1.48 10.44
C ASP A 296 -17.85 1.30 11.92
N LYS A 297 -16.57 1.00 12.17
CA LYS A 297 -15.98 0.86 13.52
C LYS A 297 -16.43 -0.38 14.26
N THR A 298 -17.05 -1.33 13.58
CA THR A 298 -17.62 -2.54 14.17
C THR A 298 -16.99 -3.80 13.63
N THR A 299 -17.05 -4.84 14.45
CA THR A 299 -16.84 -6.23 14.05
C THR A 299 -18.13 -7.01 14.25
N ILE A 300 -18.38 -7.99 13.41
CA ILE A 300 -19.61 -8.79 13.44
C ILE A 300 -19.25 -10.27 13.33
N ILE A 301 -19.83 -11.08 14.22
CA ILE A 301 -19.83 -12.54 14.09
C ILE A 301 -21.12 -12.97 13.38
N TRP A 302 -20.95 -13.71 12.28
CA TRP A 302 -22.02 -14.24 11.47
C TRP A 302 -22.13 -15.74 11.63
N ASP A 303 -23.36 -16.26 11.71
CA ASP A 303 -23.63 -17.69 11.53
C ASP A 303 -23.51 -18.02 10.04
N ALA A 304 -22.53 -18.82 9.69
CA ALA A 304 -22.26 -19.17 8.29
C ALA A 304 -23.35 -20.06 7.67
N HIS A 305 -24.13 -20.76 8.49
CA HIS A 305 -25.19 -21.64 8.03
C HIS A 305 -26.49 -20.86 7.77
N THR A 306 -26.88 -19.97 8.69
CA THR A 306 -28.13 -19.20 8.57
C THR A 306 -27.92 -17.88 7.82
N GLY A 307 -26.71 -17.35 7.75
CA GLY A 307 -26.41 -16.02 7.19
C GLY A 307 -26.79 -14.86 8.12
N GLU A 308 -27.17 -15.14 9.36
CA GLU A 308 -27.58 -14.14 10.33
C GLU A 308 -26.40 -13.64 11.17
N ALA A 309 -26.41 -12.35 11.51
CA ALA A 309 -25.49 -11.78 12.47
C ALA A 309 -25.80 -12.32 13.87
N LYS A 310 -24.85 -12.99 14.49
CA LYS A 310 -24.96 -13.49 15.87
C LYS A 310 -24.74 -12.38 16.88
N GLN A 311 -23.75 -11.53 16.66
CA GLN A 311 -23.43 -10.40 17.53
C GLN A 311 -22.59 -9.38 16.77
N GLN A 312 -22.87 -8.10 17.04
CA GLN A 312 -22.10 -6.97 16.58
C GLN A 312 -21.35 -6.34 17.76
N PHE A 313 -20.10 -5.95 17.56
CA PHE A 313 -19.20 -5.42 18.58
C PHE A 313 -18.77 -4.00 18.20
N PRO A 314 -19.47 -2.94 18.71
CA PRO A 314 -19.21 -1.54 18.34
C PRO A 314 -18.25 -0.86 19.33
N PHE A 315 -17.08 -1.45 19.59
CA PHE A 315 -16.17 -0.97 20.63
C PHE A 315 -15.07 -0.06 20.14
N HIS A 316 -14.76 -0.06 18.83
CA HIS A 316 -13.79 0.84 18.25
C HIS A 316 -14.38 2.24 18.02
N SER A 317 -13.54 3.28 18.19
CA SER A 317 -13.90 4.66 17.89
C SER A 317 -13.54 5.11 16.47
N ALA A 318 -12.84 4.24 15.74
CA ALA A 318 -12.38 4.44 14.36
C ALA A 318 -12.46 3.11 13.58
N PRO A 319 -12.25 3.10 12.23
CA PRO A 319 -12.34 1.90 11.43
C PRO A 319 -11.57 0.71 11.99
N ALA A 320 -12.20 -0.46 11.99
CA ALA A 320 -11.54 -1.72 12.34
C ALA A 320 -10.82 -2.27 11.12
N LEU A 321 -9.50 -2.50 11.24
CA LEU A 321 -8.63 -2.82 10.11
C LEU A 321 -8.37 -4.32 9.94
N ASP A 322 -8.23 -5.06 11.03
CA ASP A 322 -7.93 -6.50 11.00
C ASP A 322 -8.58 -7.23 12.17
N VAL A 323 -8.81 -8.52 11.98
CA VAL A 323 -9.36 -9.43 12.97
C VAL A 323 -8.65 -10.77 12.92
N ASP A 324 -8.59 -11.45 14.04
CA ASP A 324 -8.10 -12.83 14.11
C ASP A 324 -8.76 -13.61 15.25
N TRP A 325 -9.08 -14.87 15.00
CA TRP A 325 -9.67 -15.76 15.97
C TRP A 325 -8.62 -16.32 16.94
N GLN A 326 -8.87 -16.21 18.24
CA GLN A 326 -8.10 -16.92 19.27
C GLN A 326 -8.61 -18.36 19.44
N SER A 327 -9.91 -18.52 19.40
CA SER A 327 -10.64 -19.78 19.52
C SER A 327 -11.89 -19.75 18.64
N ASN A 328 -12.75 -20.75 18.72
CA ASN A 328 -13.99 -20.77 17.91
C ASN A 328 -15.01 -19.68 18.28
N ASN A 329 -14.86 -19.00 19.42
CA ASN A 329 -15.80 -17.98 19.89
C ASN A 329 -15.14 -16.73 20.49
N THR A 330 -13.82 -16.66 20.47
CA THR A 330 -13.06 -15.52 20.99
C THR A 330 -12.13 -15.00 19.90
N PHE A 331 -12.07 -13.68 19.72
CA PHE A 331 -11.28 -13.03 18.67
C PHE A 331 -10.67 -11.72 19.15
N ALA A 332 -9.67 -11.25 18.43
CA ALA A 332 -9.13 -9.91 18.58
C ALA A 332 -9.46 -9.07 17.35
N SER A 333 -9.59 -7.77 17.55
CA SER A 333 -9.73 -6.74 16.50
C SER A 333 -8.79 -5.58 16.76
N CYS A 334 -8.29 -4.95 15.70
CA CYS A 334 -7.46 -3.74 15.78
C CYS A 334 -8.00 -2.63 14.89
N SER A 335 -7.57 -1.41 15.15
CA SER A 335 -8.18 -0.23 14.55
C SER A 335 -7.22 0.94 14.40
N THR A 336 -7.61 1.90 13.57
CA THR A 336 -7.01 3.22 13.50
C THR A 336 -7.14 4.02 14.82
N ASP A 337 -7.98 3.57 15.75
CA ASP A 337 -8.06 4.14 17.11
C ASP A 337 -6.89 3.73 18.04
N MET A 338 -5.90 3.04 17.52
CA MET A 338 -4.69 2.56 18.23
C MET A 338 -4.95 1.48 19.27
N CYS A 339 -6.17 0.99 19.38
CA CYS A 339 -6.58 -0.01 20.38
C CYS A 339 -6.71 -1.40 19.75
N ILE A 340 -6.52 -2.41 20.58
CA ILE A 340 -6.80 -3.81 20.30
C ILE A 340 -7.83 -4.30 21.31
N HIS A 341 -8.96 -4.81 20.83
CA HIS A 341 -9.97 -5.41 21.69
C HIS A 341 -9.99 -6.93 21.50
N VAL A 342 -10.04 -7.66 22.60
CA VAL A 342 -10.31 -9.10 22.60
C VAL A 342 -11.75 -9.28 23.06
N CYS A 343 -12.57 -9.86 22.19
CA CYS A 343 -14.00 -10.03 22.40
C CYS A 343 -14.39 -11.51 22.37
N LYS A 344 -15.47 -11.84 23.04
CA LYS A 344 -16.01 -13.20 23.09
C LYS A 344 -17.50 -13.18 22.77
N LEU A 345 -17.94 -14.12 21.95
CA LEU A 345 -19.36 -14.31 21.64
C LEU A 345 -20.16 -14.50 22.93
N GLY A 346 -21.27 -13.75 23.06
CA GLY A 346 -22.14 -13.76 24.23
C GLY A 346 -21.69 -12.82 25.36
N GLN A 347 -20.61 -12.03 25.17
CA GLN A 347 -20.19 -11.01 26.11
C GLN A 347 -20.44 -9.61 25.54
N ASP A 348 -21.01 -8.72 26.37
CA ASP A 348 -21.40 -7.35 25.98
C ASP A 348 -20.26 -6.34 26.04
N ARG A 349 -19.08 -6.76 26.48
CA ARG A 349 -17.87 -5.93 26.62
C ARG A 349 -16.64 -6.72 26.17
N PRO A 350 -15.59 -6.04 25.72
CA PRO A 350 -14.30 -6.71 25.51
C PRO A 350 -13.84 -7.40 26.79
N ILE A 351 -13.35 -8.63 26.65
CA ILE A 351 -12.74 -9.35 27.78
C ILE A 351 -11.34 -8.83 28.10
N LYS A 352 -10.71 -8.17 27.12
CA LYS A 352 -9.41 -7.50 27.26
C LYS A 352 -9.30 -6.38 26.24
N THR A 353 -8.62 -5.30 26.63
CA THR A 353 -8.23 -4.20 25.73
C THR A 353 -6.75 -3.96 25.91
N PHE A 354 -6.00 -4.00 24.81
CA PHE A 354 -4.58 -3.67 24.80
C PHE A 354 -4.38 -2.27 24.25
N GLN A 355 -3.65 -1.44 25.00
CA GLN A 355 -3.26 -0.08 24.63
C GLN A 355 -1.76 0.07 24.75
N GLY A 356 -1.13 0.77 23.83
CA GLY A 356 0.31 0.97 23.83
C GLY A 356 0.87 1.39 22.48
N HIS A 357 0.20 1.05 21.37
CA HIS A 357 0.53 1.64 20.08
C HIS A 357 0.20 3.13 20.06
N THR A 358 1.04 3.92 19.41
CA THR A 358 0.92 5.38 19.30
C THR A 358 0.42 5.84 17.94
N ASN A 359 0.11 4.91 17.05
CA ASN A 359 -0.50 5.14 15.76
C ASN A 359 -1.39 3.93 15.39
N GLU A 360 -1.99 3.97 14.22
CA GLU A 360 -2.90 2.93 13.71
C GLU A 360 -2.31 1.52 13.81
N VAL A 361 -3.13 0.57 14.23
CA VAL A 361 -2.76 -0.85 14.30
C VAL A 361 -3.23 -1.54 13.01
N ASN A 362 -2.29 -1.91 12.16
CA ASN A 362 -2.59 -2.40 10.82
C ASN A 362 -2.99 -3.88 10.77
N ALA A 363 -2.37 -4.70 11.60
CA ALA A 363 -2.64 -6.13 11.63
C ALA A 363 -2.41 -6.74 13.01
N ILE A 364 -3.14 -7.79 13.28
CA ILE A 364 -3.02 -8.63 14.48
C ILE A 364 -3.10 -10.09 14.10
N LYS A 365 -2.33 -10.92 14.79
CA LYS A 365 -2.37 -12.38 14.62
C LYS A 365 -2.11 -13.09 15.94
N TRP A 366 -2.97 -14.04 16.28
CA TRP A 366 -2.70 -14.97 17.36
C TRP A 366 -1.64 -16.00 16.93
N ASP A 367 -0.76 -16.35 17.87
CA ASP A 367 0.14 -17.49 17.66
C ASP A 367 -0.66 -18.80 17.53
N PRO A 368 -0.06 -19.87 16.99
CA PRO A 368 -0.79 -21.13 16.78
C PRO A 368 -1.44 -21.72 18.03
N THR A 369 -0.93 -21.40 19.21
CA THR A 369 -1.49 -21.87 20.50
C THR A 369 -2.61 -20.99 21.05
N GLY A 370 -2.78 -19.76 20.51
CA GLY A 370 -3.70 -18.75 21.02
C GLY A 370 -3.28 -18.09 22.34
N ASN A 371 -2.02 -18.26 22.77
CA ASN A 371 -1.50 -17.68 24.01
C ASN A 371 -0.94 -16.27 23.85
N LEU A 372 -0.36 -15.96 22.70
CA LEU A 372 0.24 -14.69 22.38
C LEU A 372 -0.45 -14.04 21.17
N LEU A 373 -0.65 -12.74 21.26
CA LEU A 373 -1.13 -11.93 20.16
C LEU A 373 -0.02 -11.00 19.69
N ALA A 374 0.29 -11.02 18.40
CA ALA A 374 1.19 -10.06 17.79
C ALA A 374 0.38 -8.94 17.12
N SER A 375 0.87 -7.71 17.21
CA SER A 375 0.31 -6.54 16.52
C SER A 375 1.41 -5.74 15.84
N CYS A 376 1.08 -5.08 14.73
CA CYS A 376 1.96 -4.16 14.04
C CYS A 376 1.25 -2.85 13.70
N SER A 377 2.02 -1.77 13.60
CA SER A 377 1.47 -0.43 13.57
C SER A 377 2.25 0.52 12.66
N ASP A 378 1.60 1.61 12.29
CA ASP A 378 2.22 2.79 11.67
C ASP A 378 3.19 3.51 12.62
N ASP A 379 3.19 3.18 13.92
CA ASP A 379 4.19 3.65 14.88
C ASP A 379 5.57 2.96 14.71
N MET A 380 5.73 2.14 13.68
CA MET A 380 6.96 1.40 13.32
C MET A 380 7.32 0.28 14.30
N THR A 381 6.43 -0.11 15.19
CA THR A 381 6.67 -1.15 16.18
C THR A 381 5.80 -2.39 15.97
N LEU A 382 6.33 -3.53 16.41
CA LEU A 382 5.54 -4.73 16.70
C LEU A 382 5.43 -4.90 18.21
N LYS A 383 4.27 -5.32 18.67
CA LYS A 383 4.07 -5.62 20.08
C LYS A 383 3.52 -7.03 20.24
N ILE A 384 3.97 -7.69 21.27
CA ILE A 384 3.49 -9.02 21.66
C ILE A 384 2.70 -8.88 22.95
N TRP A 385 1.49 -9.40 22.95
CA TRP A 385 0.53 -9.27 24.05
C TRP A 385 0.15 -10.64 24.59
N SER A 386 -0.18 -10.68 25.87
CA SER A 386 -0.71 -11.86 26.55
C SER A 386 -1.95 -11.50 27.35
N MET A 387 -2.92 -12.41 27.39
CA MET A 387 -4.13 -12.24 28.22
C MET A 387 -3.80 -12.16 29.72
N LYS A 388 -2.59 -12.56 30.11
CA LYS A 388 -2.16 -12.65 31.53
C LYS A 388 -1.69 -11.31 32.09
N GLN A 389 -1.46 -10.28 31.26
CA GLN A 389 -0.96 -8.98 31.71
C GLN A 389 -1.56 -7.85 30.85
N ASP A 390 -1.52 -6.61 31.35
CA ASP A 390 -2.09 -5.44 30.68
C ASP A 390 -1.09 -4.75 29.74
N THR A 391 0.20 -4.86 30.05
CA THR A 391 1.28 -4.32 29.22
C THR A 391 1.73 -5.34 28.18
N CYS A 392 2.37 -4.89 27.11
CA CYS A 392 2.94 -5.82 26.14
C CYS A 392 4.07 -6.65 26.77
N VAL A 393 4.19 -7.89 26.31
CA VAL A 393 5.27 -8.80 26.70
C VAL A 393 6.58 -8.35 26.06
N HIS A 394 6.52 -7.98 24.78
CA HIS A 394 7.65 -7.43 24.03
C HIS A 394 7.19 -6.23 23.21
N ASP A 395 8.06 -5.23 23.13
CA ASP A 395 7.98 -4.09 22.24
C ASP A 395 9.18 -4.15 21.27
N LEU A 396 8.92 -4.55 20.02
CA LEU A 396 9.95 -4.87 19.04
C LEU A 396 10.15 -3.68 18.11
N GLN A 397 11.25 -2.96 18.31
CA GLN A 397 11.58 -1.73 17.58
C GLN A 397 12.82 -1.97 16.72
N ALA A 398 12.63 -2.10 15.39
CA ALA A 398 13.73 -2.23 14.45
C ALA A 398 13.38 -1.72 13.05
N HIS A 399 12.12 -1.76 12.67
CA HIS A 399 11.68 -1.15 11.42
C HIS A 399 11.79 0.38 11.47
N SER A 400 12.13 0.98 10.33
CA SER A 400 12.30 2.44 10.19
C SER A 400 11.11 3.14 9.56
N LYS A 401 10.08 2.38 9.17
CA LYS A 401 8.79 2.85 8.66
C LYS A 401 7.66 1.96 9.14
N GLU A 402 6.45 2.31 8.76
CA GLU A 402 5.21 1.61 9.07
C GLU A 402 5.31 0.11 8.77
N ILE A 403 4.73 -0.71 9.63
CA ILE A 403 4.67 -2.16 9.45
C ILE A 403 3.29 -2.52 8.97
N TYR A 404 3.21 -3.12 7.79
CA TYR A 404 1.95 -3.38 7.13
C TYR A 404 1.28 -4.67 7.57
N THR A 405 2.06 -5.75 7.74
CA THR A 405 1.52 -7.07 8.12
C THR A 405 2.52 -7.91 8.89
N ILE A 406 2.00 -8.89 9.59
CA ILE A 406 2.73 -9.87 10.39
C ILE A 406 2.14 -11.26 10.19
N LYS A 407 2.97 -12.29 10.30
CA LYS A 407 2.55 -13.70 10.27
C LYS A 407 3.39 -14.52 11.24
N TRP A 408 2.74 -15.45 11.94
CA TRP A 408 3.42 -16.46 12.75
C TRP A 408 3.83 -17.64 11.89
N SER A 409 4.96 -18.26 12.20
CA SER A 409 5.33 -19.52 11.56
C SER A 409 4.39 -20.65 12.01
N PRO A 410 4.06 -21.62 11.13
CA PRO A 410 3.22 -22.77 11.48
C PRO A 410 4.06 -23.84 12.22
N THR A 411 4.78 -23.43 13.24
CA THR A 411 5.77 -24.24 13.98
C THR A 411 5.55 -24.12 15.48
N GLY A 412 6.11 -25.04 16.23
CA GLY A 412 5.96 -25.09 17.67
C GLY A 412 4.79 -25.95 18.16
N PRO A 413 4.55 -25.97 19.47
CA PRO A 413 3.53 -26.81 20.10
C PRO A 413 2.14 -26.58 19.50
N GLY A 414 1.41 -27.66 19.23
CA GLY A 414 0.06 -27.60 18.68
C GLY A 414 -0.01 -27.45 17.15
N THR A 415 1.10 -27.46 16.45
CA THR A 415 1.20 -27.42 14.99
C THR A 415 1.67 -28.77 14.42
N ASN A 416 1.66 -28.87 13.09
CA ASN A 416 2.23 -30.03 12.38
C ASN A 416 3.77 -30.09 12.45
N ASN A 417 4.41 -29.03 12.93
CA ASN A 417 5.87 -28.90 13.05
C ASN A 417 6.27 -28.61 14.50
N PRO A 418 5.98 -29.51 15.46
CA PRO A 418 6.05 -29.22 16.90
C PRO A 418 7.47 -29.02 17.43
N ASN A 419 8.49 -29.51 16.72
CA ASN A 419 9.89 -29.45 17.12
C ASN A 419 10.64 -28.23 16.55
N ALA A 420 10.01 -27.46 15.69
CA ALA A 420 10.60 -26.25 15.16
C ALA A 420 10.25 -25.02 16.03
N ASN A 421 11.19 -24.09 16.17
CA ASN A 421 10.99 -22.88 16.95
C ASN A 421 9.93 -21.98 16.32
N LEU A 422 9.10 -21.38 17.18
CA LEU A 422 8.11 -20.41 16.75
C LEU A 422 8.79 -19.11 16.36
N MET A 423 8.46 -18.61 15.16
CA MET A 423 8.95 -17.33 14.63
C MET A 423 7.79 -16.43 14.24
N LEU A 424 8.06 -15.12 14.24
CA LEU A 424 7.18 -14.10 13.69
C LEU A 424 7.86 -13.43 12.50
N ALA A 425 7.16 -13.22 11.41
CA ALA A 425 7.60 -12.44 10.27
C ALA A 425 6.86 -11.11 10.21
N SER A 426 7.56 -10.03 9.88
CA SER A 426 6.99 -8.70 9.66
C SER A 426 7.40 -8.13 8.32
N ALA A 427 6.49 -7.41 7.67
CA ALA A 427 6.69 -6.73 6.40
C ALA A 427 6.42 -5.23 6.54
N SER A 428 7.33 -4.40 6.04
CA SER A 428 7.31 -2.96 6.28
C SER A 428 7.46 -2.13 5.01
N PHE A 429 6.99 -0.89 5.09
CA PHE A 429 7.25 0.17 4.12
C PHE A 429 8.72 0.58 4.03
N ASP A 430 9.56 0.16 4.97
CA ASP A 430 11.03 0.32 4.90
C ASP A 430 11.69 -0.64 3.89
N SER A 431 10.90 -1.38 3.12
CA SER A 431 11.33 -2.37 2.12
C SER A 431 12.01 -3.60 2.70
N THR A 432 11.92 -3.81 4.01
CA THR A 432 12.50 -4.98 4.67
C THR A 432 11.43 -5.94 5.19
N VAL A 433 11.83 -7.20 5.27
CA VAL A 433 11.14 -8.24 6.02
C VAL A 433 12.04 -8.62 7.19
N ARG A 434 11.46 -8.79 8.36
CA ARG A 434 12.19 -9.23 9.54
C ARG A 434 11.62 -10.52 10.10
N LEU A 435 12.49 -11.39 10.55
CA LEU A 435 12.16 -12.61 11.30
C LEU A 435 12.55 -12.42 12.75
N TRP A 436 11.64 -12.78 13.65
CA TRP A 436 11.76 -12.55 15.08
C TRP A 436 11.68 -13.85 15.86
N ASP A 437 12.60 -14.01 16.82
CA ASP A 437 12.47 -14.95 17.91
C ASP A 437 11.67 -14.27 19.03
N VAL A 438 10.43 -14.68 19.19
CA VAL A 438 9.49 -14.02 20.12
C VAL A 438 9.77 -14.38 21.56
N ASP A 439 10.28 -15.58 21.85
CA ASP A 439 10.63 -15.98 23.21
C ASP A 439 11.74 -15.08 23.78
N ARG A 440 12.70 -14.72 22.93
CA ARG A 440 13.84 -13.87 23.29
C ARG A 440 13.58 -12.38 23.02
N GLY A 441 12.56 -12.03 22.26
CA GLY A 441 12.25 -10.65 21.87
C GLY A 441 13.32 -10.02 20.96
N ILE A 442 13.94 -10.80 20.06
CA ILE A 442 15.03 -10.34 19.19
C ILE A 442 14.73 -10.58 17.72
N CYS A 443 15.26 -9.69 16.86
CA CYS A 443 15.29 -9.89 15.43
C CYS A 443 16.43 -10.85 15.07
N ILE A 444 16.10 -11.99 14.45
CA ILE A 444 17.09 -13.00 14.03
C ILE A 444 17.58 -12.78 12.61
N HIS A 445 16.73 -12.30 11.72
CA HIS A 445 17.10 -11.99 10.34
C HIS A 445 16.44 -10.71 9.86
N THR A 446 17.18 -9.92 9.10
CA THR A 446 16.68 -8.78 8.32
C THR A 446 16.89 -9.08 6.84
N LEU A 447 15.80 -9.17 6.09
CA LEU A 447 15.79 -9.56 4.68
C LEU A 447 15.63 -8.28 3.83
N THR A 448 16.66 -7.92 3.05
CA THR A 448 16.81 -6.57 2.47
C THR A 448 16.82 -6.53 0.93
N LYS A 449 16.42 -7.60 0.26
CA LYS A 449 16.43 -7.65 -1.23
C LYS A 449 15.42 -6.74 -1.90
N HIS A 450 14.24 -6.53 -1.28
CA HIS A 450 13.19 -5.67 -1.84
C HIS A 450 13.64 -4.21 -1.93
N GLN A 451 13.19 -3.51 -2.97
CA GLN A 451 13.53 -2.11 -3.24
C GLN A 451 12.40 -1.14 -2.89
N GLU A 452 11.19 -1.66 -2.70
CA GLU A 452 9.99 -0.90 -2.40
C GLU A 452 9.19 -1.54 -1.25
N PRO A 453 8.14 -0.88 -0.71
CA PRO A 453 7.36 -1.41 0.40
C PRO A 453 6.96 -2.87 0.22
N VAL A 454 7.10 -3.65 1.29
CA VAL A 454 6.68 -5.06 1.35
C VAL A 454 5.29 -5.13 1.95
N TYR A 455 4.33 -5.64 1.17
CA TYR A 455 2.93 -5.68 1.58
C TYR A 455 2.50 -7.00 2.19
N SER A 456 3.17 -8.10 1.87
CA SER A 456 2.74 -9.41 2.33
C SER A 456 3.91 -10.35 2.57
N VAL A 457 3.73 -11.22 3.56
CA VAL A 457 4.60 -12.34 3.86
C VAL A 457 3.76 -13.58 4.16
N ALA A 458 4.27 -14.75 3.84
CA ALA A 458 3.63 -16.02 4.14
C ALA A 458 4.67 -17.12 4.38
N PHE A 459 4.51 -17.88 5.46
CA PHE A 459 5.32 -19.07 5.71
C PHE A 459 4.84 -20.26 4.89
N SER A 460 5.77 -21.08 4.42
CA SER A 460 5.44 -22.39 3.88
C SER A 460 4.81 -23.30 4.95
N PRO A 461 4.01 -24.30 4.57
CA PRO A 461 3.32 -25.18 5.54
C PRO A 461 4.27 -25.91 6.50
N ASP A 462 5.51 -26.15 6.10
CA ASP A 462 6.55 -26.77 6.92
C ASP A 462 7.38 -25.75 7.73
N GLY A 463 7.13 -24.45 7.54
CA GLY A 463 7.82 -23.36 8.22
C GLY A 463 9.27 -23.12 7.77
N ARG A 464 9.77 -23.86 6.78
CA ARG A 464 11.17 -23.76 6.32
C ARG A 464 11.44 -22.57 5.41
N TYR A 465 10.40 -22.09 4.73
CA TYR A 465 10.49 -20.99 3.79
C TYR A 465 9.50 -19.88 4.13
N LEU A 466 9.87 -18.67 3.75
CA LEU A 466 9.01 -17.49 3.80
C LEU A 466 8.93 -16.89 2.40
N ALA A 467 7.72 -16.65 1.91
CA ALA A 467 7.47 -15.84 0.73
C ALA A 467 7.25 -14.39 1.15
N SER A 468 7.78 -13.45 0.38
CA SER A 468 7.52 -12.02 0.54
C SER A 468 7.13 -11.39 -0.79
N GLY A 469 6.17 -10.47 -0.77
CA GLY A 469 5.68 -9.75 -1.94
C GLY A 469 5.76 -8.24 -1.73
N SER A 470 6.27 -7.52 -2.73
CA SER A 470 6.53 -6.10 -2.67
C SER A 470 5.98 -5.36 -3.90
N PHE A 471 5.81 -4.06 -3.74
CA PHE A 471 5.45 -3.17 -4.84
C PHE A 471 6.55 -3.08 -5.92
N ASP A 472 7.78 -3.53 -5.62
CA ASP A 472 8.87 -3.70 -6.59
C ASP A 472 8.61 -4.82 -7.62
N LYS A 473 7.42 -5.42 -7.62
CA LYS A 473 6.93 -6.48 -8.52
C LYS A 473 7.57 -7.84 -8.28
N CYS A 474 8.34 -7.98 -7.22
CA CYS A 474 9.05 -9.22 -6.91
C CYS A 474 8.34 -10.03 -5.83
N VAL A 475 8.40 -11.35 -6.01
CA VAL A 475 8.16 -12.35 -4.97
C VAL A 475 9.50 -12.99 -4.66
N HIS A 476 9.91 -12.94 -3.39
CA HIS A 476 11.13 -13.58 -2.92
C HIS A 476 10.80 -14.75 -1.99
N ILE A 477 11.55 -15.82 -2.11
CA ILE A 477 11.47 -17.00 -1.23
C ILE A 477 12.75 -17.05 -0.41
N TRP A 478 12.60 -17.09 0.89
CA TRP A 478 13.68 -17.05 1.87
C TRP A 478 13.73 -18.31 2.71
N ASN A 479 14.94 -18.78 3.04
CA ASN A 479 15.13 -19.81 4.03
C ASN A 479 15.00 -19.18 5.43
N THR A 480 14.08 -19.68 6.26
CA THR A 480 13.78 -19.09 7.57
C THR A 480 14.86 -19.31 8.61
N GLN A 481 15.69 -20.36 8.48
CA GLN A 481 16.79 -20.64 9.40
C GLN A 481 18.02 -19.79 9.11
N THR A 482 18.38 -19.67 7.83
CA THR A 482 19.61 -18.98 7.43
C THR A 482 19.40 -17.51 7.07
N GLY A 483 18.16 -17.10 6.77
CA GLY A 483 17.86 -15.78 6.25
C GLY A 483 18.30 -15.59 4.80
N SER A 484 18.78 -16.65 4.13
CA SER A 484 19.27 -16.55 2.75
C SER A 484 18.13 -16.54 1.74
N LEU A 485 18.33 -15.82 0.65
CA LEU A 485 17.45 -15.83 -0.50
C LEU A 485 17.56 -17.18 -1.23
N VAL A 486 16.42 -17.83 -1.45
CA VAL A 486 16.36 -19.12 -2.16
C VAL A 486 15.92 -18.93 -3.59
N HIS A 487 14.83 -18.21 -3.80
CA HIS A 487 14.29 -17.92 -5.13
C HIS A 487 13.75 -16.50 -5.22
N SER A 488 13.76 -15.97 -6.44
CA SER A 488 13.13 -14.69 -6.80
C SER A 488 12.28 -14.86 -8.05
N TYR A 489 11.13 -14.26 -8.07
CA TYR A 489 10.29 -14.12 -9.26
C TYR A 489 9.93 -12.65 -9.46
N ARG A 490 10.08 -12.14 -10.68
CA ARG A 490 9.69 -10.78 -11.04
C ARG A 490 8.46 -10.79 -11.93
N GLY A 491 7.37 -10.23 -11.44
CA GLY A 491 6.12 -10.05 -12.17
C GLY A 491 6.05 -8.72 -12.94
N THR A 492 4.88 -8.42 -13.47
CA THR A 492 4.57 -7.21 -14.24
C THR A 492 3.93 -6.09 -13.41
N GLY A 493 3.27 -6.43 -12.32
CA GLY A 493 2.64 -5.49 -11.38
C GLY A 493 3.17 -5.62 -9.95
N GLY A 494 3.00 -4.57 -9.14
CA GLY A 494 3.32 -4.60 -7.72
C GLY A 494 2.53 -5.68 -7.00
N ILE A 495 3.16 -6.39 -6.08
CA ILE A 495 2.57 -7.52 -5.37
C ILE A 495 1.90 -7.02 -4.09
N PHE A 496 0.62 -7.37 -3.89
CA PHE A 496 -0.14 -7.01 -2.70
C PHE A 496 -0.28 -8.16 -1.70
N GLU A 497 -0.44 -9.39 -2.17
CA GLU A 497 -0.57 -10.56 -1.30
C GLU A 497 0.24 -11.73 -1.84
N VAL A 498 0.79 -12.53 -0.95
CA VAL A 498 1.42 -13.82 -1.25
C VAL A 498 0.85 -14.89 -0.33
N CYS A 499 0.73 -16.11 -0.83
CA CYS A 499 0.22 -17.24 -0.07
C CYS A 499 0.78 -18.57 -0.60
N TRP A 500 0.97 -19.54 0.28
CA TRP A 500 1.40 -20.88 -0.07
C TRP A 500 0.20 -21.81 -0.21
N ASN A 501 0.28 -22.75 -1.14
CA ASN A 501 -0.67 -23.83 -1.21
C ASN A 501 -0.45 -24.87 -0.08
N ALA A 502 -1.38 -25.79 0.09
CA ALA A 502 -1.37 -26.75 1.18
C ALA A 502 -0.14 -27.70 1.16
N THR A 503 0.39 -28.00 -0.01
CA THR A 503 1.55 -28.89 -0.20
C THR A 503 2.89 -28.16 -0.10
N GLY A 504 2.89 -26.84 -0.22
CA GLY A 504 4.10 -26.01 -0.13
C GLY A 504 4.96 -26.03 -1.40
N ASP A 505 4.42 -26.47 -2.53
CA ASP A 505 5.12 -26.48 -3.82
C ASP A 505 4.75 -25.31 -4.73
N LYS A 506 3.71 -24.54 -4.37
CA LYS A 506 3.27 -23.37 -5.13
C LYS A 506 3.06 -22.14 -4.24
N VAL A 507 3.44 -20.98 -4.76
CA VAL A 507 3.13 -19.68 -4.16
C VAL A 507 2.17 -18.93 -5.06
N GLY A 508 1.04 -18.50 -4.50
CA GLY A 508 0.11 -17.59 -5.15
C GLY A 508 0.49 -16.14 -4.84
N ALA A 509 0.30 -15.25 -5.80
CA ALA A 509 0.48 -13.82 -5.59
C ALA A 509 -0.60 -13.02 -6.33
N SER A 510 -1.04 -11.91 -5.72
CA SER A 510 -1.94 -10.95 -6.33
C SER A 510 -1.21 -9.68 -6.70
N ALA A 511 -1.54 -9.09 -7.84
CA ALA A 511 -0.79 -7.97 -8.40
C ALA A 511 -1.66 -6.77 -8.79
N SER A 512 -1.02 -5.60 -8.80
CA SER A 512 -1.64 -4.31 -9.14
C SER A 512 -2.05 -4.17 -10.60
N ASP A 513 -1.52 -5.00 -11.49
CA ASP A 513 -1.84 -4.99 -12.91
C ASP A 513 -3.04 -5.88 -13.29
N GLY A 514 -3.79 -6.36 -12.32
CA GLY A 514 -4.94 -7.25 -12.52
C GLY A 514 -4.57 -8.72 -12.71
N SER A 515 -3.30 -9.09 -12.59
CA SER A 515 -2.87 -10.48 -12.67
C SER A 515 -2.81 -11.16 -11.30
N CYS A 516 -3.05 -12.47 -11.32
CA CYS A 516 -2.65 -13.37 -10.25
C CYS A 516 -1.55 -14.29 -10.76
N LEU A 517 -0.67 -14.68 -9.87
CA LEU A 517 0.46 -15.55 -10.19
C LEU A 517 0.33 -16.86 -9.43
N GLY A 518 0.64 -17.95 -10.09
CA GLY A 518 0.91 -19.25 -9.46
C GLY A 518 2.35 -19.62 -9.79
N VAL A 519 3.27 -19.47 -8.85
CA VAL A 519 4.69 -19.75 -9.04
C VAL A 519 5.01 -21.11 -8.46
N GLN A 520 5.53 -22.01 -9.27
CA GLN A 520 6.00 -23.32 -8.83
C GLN A 520 7.44 -23.19 -8.34
N GLN A 521 7.68 -23.66 -7.14
CA GLN A 521 9.00 -23.65 -6.50
C GLN A 521 9.89 -24.77 -7.02
#